data_8ceeb3f793521a7960b9282325e7a7d5
#
_entry.id   8ceeb3f793521a7960b9282325e7a7d5
#
_cell.length_a   1.000
_cell.length_b   1.000
_cell.length_c   1.000
_cell.angle_alpha   90.00
_cell.angle_beta   90.00
_cell.angle_gamma   90.00
#
_symmetry.space_group_name_H-M   'P 1'
#
loop_
_entity.id
_entity.type
_entity.pdbx_description
1 polymer ?
#
loop_
_entity_poly.entity_id
_entity_poly.type
_entity_poly.pdbx_seq_one_letter_code
_entity_poly.pdbx_strand_id
1 'polypeptide(L)'
;MMSYLHSAAKVRAGRVTLGLIASGCLVLGVVALFHANSAQPAMAFLPVVRGGDSAGQVPSDKAKITAAEVLARFPKEKHEEFMRRAIANSRKAGVEYKTGGAFGAVIVTRDGDVIADGFNHVIAQNDPTWHGEMHAIRQACALLKKPKLEGCILYTSSEPCPMCLATAYWAGLDGIVYGATVADSKKYGNFDDEFIYAQFAQPIEDRAISEQTMLRPEAVEVWKEYADRADKIDY
;
A
#
# COMPACT_ATOMS: atom_id res chain seq x y z
N MET A 1 6.32 -27.68 42.26
CA MET A 1 6.69 -29.05 41.98
C MET A 1 6.49 -29.32 40.50
N MET A 2 7.52 -29.69 39.84
CA MET A 2 7.78 -30.20 38.49
C MET A 2 8.48 -29.22 37.57
N SER A 3 9.75 -29.50 37.52
CA SER A 3 10.81 -28.98 36.63
C SER A 3 10.63 -29.56 35.21
N TYR A 4 10.91 -28.73 34.17
CA TYR A 4 11.26 -29.25 32.85
C TYR A 4 12.63 -28.75 32.42
N LEU A 5 13.45 -29.73 32.08
CA LEU A 5 14.88 -29.68 31.83
C LEU A 5 15.23 -29.13 30.45
N HIS A 6 16.36 -28.44 30.42
CA HIS A 6 17.15 -28.05 29.24
C HIS A 6 17.53 -29.24 28.37
N SER A 7 17.47 -29.04 27.05
CA SER A 7 18.25 -29.82 26.09
C SER A 7 19.01 -28.89 25.16
N ALA A 8 20.31 -28.80 25.36
CA ALA A 8 21.23 -28.08 24.49
C ALA A 8 21.78 -29.06 23.43
N ALA A 9 21.55 -28.79 22.14
CA ALA A 9 22.19 -29.51 21.05
C ALA A 9 23.49 -28.81 20.62
N LYS A 10 24.62 -29.50 20.83
CA LYS A 10 25.96 -29.10 20.37
C LYS A 10 26.09 -29.37 18.87
N VAL A 11 26.37 -28.32 18.08
CA VAL A 11 26.83 -28.46 16.69
C VAL A 11 28.35 -28.53 16.65
N ARG A 12 28.88 -29.61 16.09
CA ARG A 12 30.32 -29.85 15.89
C ARG A 12 30.84 -29.03 14.70
N ALA A 13 31.92 -28.32 14.93
CA ALA A 13 32.71 -27.66 13.87
C ALA A 13 33.54 -28.70 13.09
N GLY A 14 33.33 -28.79 11.79
CA GLY A 14 34.18 -29.54 10.87
C GLY A 14 35.29 -28.66 10.33
N ARG A 15 36.55 -29.07 10.54
CA ARG A 15 37.76 -28.48 9.93
C ARG A 15 37.83 -28.87 8.45
N VAL A 16 37.96 -27.89 7.58
CA VAL A 16 38.36 -28.11 6.16
C VAL A 16 39.82 -27.67 6.00
N THR A 17 40.65 -28.63 5.60
CA THR A 17 42.08 -28.47 5.31
C THR A 17 42.26 -27.84 3.92
N LEU A 18 43.11 -26.82 3.87
CA LEU A 18 43.56 -26.13 2.66
C LEU A 18 44.63 -26.98 1.99
N GLY A 19 44.41 -27.34 0.72
CA GLY A 19 45.45 -27.90 -0.17
C GLY A 19 45.94 -26.82 -1.12
N LEU A 20 47.25 -26.45 -1.04
CA LEU A 20 47.93 -25.61 -2.02
C LEU A 20 48.29 -26.47 -3.24
N ILE A 21 47.93 -26.03 -4.43
CA ILE A 21 48.60 -26.41 -5.65
C ILE A 21 48.98 -25.14 -6.40
N ALA A 22 50.27 -24.90 -6.52
CA ALA A 22 50.87 -23.86 -7.35
C ALA A 22 51.00 -24.40 -8.79
N SER A 23 50.53 -23.63 -9.77
CA SER A 23 51.11 -23.73 -11.15
C SER A 23 50.91 -22.39 -11.84
N GLY A 24 52.02 -21.78 -12.24
CA GLY A 24 52.09 -20.53 -12.91
C GLY A 24 51.72 -20.61 -14.40
N CYS A 25 51.07 -19.59 -14.89
CA CYS A 25 51.15 -19.20 -16.29
C CYS A 25 50.97 -17.67 -16.41
N LEU A 26 52.02 -17.06 -16.89
CA LEU A 26 52.12 -15.65 -17.20
C LEU A 26 51.38 -15.40 -18.53
N VAL A 27 50.35 -14.57 -18.56
CA VAL A 27 49.80 -14.00 -19.79
C VAL A 27 49.63 -12.50 -19.62
N LEU A 28 50.44 -11.76 -20.34
CA LEU A 28 50.31 -10.33 -20.63
C LEU A 28 49.03 -10.10 -21.45
N GLY A 29 48.14 -9.23 -21.04
CA GLY A 29 46.95 -8.88 -21.81
C GLY A 29 46.36 -7.54 -21.40
N VAL A 30 46.80 -6.49 -22.04
CA VAL A 30 46.10 -5.26 -22.44
C VAL A 30 44.92 -4.80 -21.56
N VAL A 31 45.15 -3.74 -20.79
CA VAL A 31 44.10 -2.93 -20.14
C VAL A 31 43.44 -2.05 -21.20
N ALA A 32 42.25 -2.42 -21.64
CA ALA A 32 41.37 -1.54 -22.42
C ALA A 32 40.45 -0.82 -21.45
N LEU A 33 40.66 0.47 -21.26
CA LEU A 33 39.75 1.39 -20.56
C LEU A 33 38.50 1.59 -21.42
N PHE A 34 37.45 0.83 -21.14
CA PHE A 34 36.11 1.16 -21.61
C PHE A 34 35.43 2.08 -20.59
N HIS A 35 35.43 3.38 -20.89
CA HIS A 35 34.47 4.31 -20.31
C HIS A 35 33.11 4.00 -20.93
N ALA A 36 32.32 3.14 -20.31
CA ALA A 36 30.91 2.97 -20.66
C ALA A 36 30.12 4.10 -20.00
N ASN A 37 29.79 5.10 -20.80
CA ASN A 37 28.81 6.12 -20.49
C ASN A 37 27.41 5.44 -20.50
N SER A 38 26.95 4.90 -19.36
CA SER A 38 25.62 4.31 -19.25
C SER A 38 24.58 5.40 -19.00
N ALA A 39 24.18 6.09 -20.09
CA ALA A 39 22.89 6.76 -20.09
C ALA A 39 21.81 5.67 -20.07
N GLN A 40 21.17 5.47 -18.91
CA GLN A 40 19.97 4.64 -18.83
C GLN A 40 18.89 5.25 -19.73
N PRO A 41 18.29 4.49 -20.64
CA PRO A 41 17.15 4.97 -21.40
C PRO A 41 16.00 5.20 -20.41
N ALA A 42 15.42 6.40 -20.47
CA ALA A 42 14.16 6.69 -19.80
C ALA A 42 13.14 5.62 -20.20
N MET A 43 12.63 4.86 -19.21
CA MET A 43 11.54 3.91 -19.44
C MET A 43 10.33 4.70 -19.92
N ALA A 44 10.05 4.63 -21.23
CA ALA A 44 8.79 5.07 -21.77
C ALA A 44 7.72 4.15 -21.19
N PHE A 45 6.78 4.71 -20.42
CA PHE A 45 5.57 4.04 -20.02
C PHE A 45 4.80 3.64 -21.30
N LEU A 46 4.90 2.39 -21.68
CA LEU A 46 4.01 1.82 -22.68
C LEU A 46 2.64 1.64 -22.03
N PRO A 47 1.54 2.13 -22.64
CA PRO A 47 0.21 1.86 -22.14
C PRO A 47 -0.04 0.35 -22.19
N VAL A 48 -0.49 -0.24 -21.09
CA VAL A 48 -0.96 -1.62 -21.06
C VAL A 48 -2.17 -1.73 -21.98
N VAL A 49 -1.97 -2.27 -23.18
CA VAL A 49 -3.06 -2.60 -24.10
C VAL A 49 -3.72 -3.86 -23.56
N ARG A 50 -4.81 -3.71 -22.82
CA ARG A 50 -5.72 -4.82 -22.53
C ARG A 50 -6.38 -5.20 -23.85
N GLY A 51 -6.24 -6.46 -24.26
CA GLY A 51 -6.90 -7.03 -25.42
C GLY A 51 -8.40 -6.74 -25.37
N GLY A 52 -8.94 -6.30 -26.52
CA GLY A 52 -10.24 -5.73 -26.62
C GLY A 52 -11.37 -6.68 -26.22
N ASP A 53 -12.24 -6.13 -25.43
CA ASP A 53 -13.70 -6.12 -25.59
C ASP A 53 -14.14 -4.91 -24.78
N SER A 54 -15.07 -4.12 -25.29
CA SER A 54 -15.52 -2.86 -24.73
C SER A 54 -15.94 -3.01 -23.26
N ALA A 55 -14.94 -2.99 -22.37
CA ALA A 55 -15.17 -2.77 -20.95
C ALA A 55 -15.81 -1.39 -20.86
N GLY A 56 -17.06 -1.33 -20.43
CA GLY A 56 -17.73 -0.09 -20.15
C GLY A 56 -16.80 0.81 -19.39
N GLN A 57 -16.56 2.01 -19.91
CA GLN A 57 -15.85 3.03 -19.18
C GLN A 57 -16.51 3.16 -17.81
N VAL A 58 -15.77 2.87 -16.76
CA VAL A 58 -16.15 3.35 -15.42
C VAL A 58 -16.36 4.84 -15.62
N PRO A 59 -17.56 5.39 -15.32
CA PRO A 59 -17.77 6.82 -15.51
C PRO A 59 -16.73 7.57 -14.69
N SER A 60 -15.76 8.16 -15.38
CA SER A 60 -14.77 9.07 -14.78
C SER A 60 -15.35 10.48 -14.68
N ASP A 61 -16.67 10.60 -14.56
CA ASP A 61 -17.35 11.90 -14.56
C ASP A 61 -17.20 12.68 -13.26
N LYS A 62 -16.52 12.11 -12.26
CA LYS A 62 -16.06 12.91 -11.14
C LYS A 62 -14.89 13.76 -11.64
N ALA A 63 -15.13 15.06 -11.82
CA ALA A 63 -14.08 16.02 -12.15
C ALA A 63 -12.91 15.83 -11.18
N LYS A 64 -11.69 15.69 -11.73
CA LYS A 64 -10.49 15.54 -10.91
C LYS A 64 -10.31 16.75 -10.02
N ILE A 65 -10.42 16.56 -8.70
CA ILE A 65 -10.09 17.59 -7.72
C ILE A 65 -8.56 17.62 -7.58
N THR A 66 -7.97 18.76 -7.81
CA THR A 66 -6.52 18.95 -7.72
C THR A 66 -6.06 19.06 -6.27
N ALA A 67 -4.78 18.82 -6.01
CA ALA A 67 -4.20 19.03 -4.69
C ALA A 67 -4.34 20.49 -4.22
N ALA A 68 -4.26 21.46 -5.13
CA ALA A 68 -4.46 22.86 -4.83
C ALA A 68 -5.90 23.15 -4.35
N GLU A 69 -6.91 22.57 -4.99
CA GLU A 69 -8.31 22.70 -4.57
C GLU A 69 -8.58 22.03 -3.23
N VAL A 70 -7.95 20.88 -2.95
CA VAL A 70 -8.01 20.23 -1.63
C VAL A 70 -7.43 21.16 -0.55
N LEU A 71 -6.24 21.73 -0.81
CA LEU A 71 -5.56 22.61 0.14
C LEU A 71 -6.21 24.00 0.24
N ALA A 72 -7.02 24.40 -0.73
CA ALA A 72 -7.78 25.66 -0.66
C ALA A 72 -9.06 25.56 0.20
N ARG A 73 -9.47 24.37 0.64
CA ARG A 73 -10.72 24.18 1.42
C ARG A 73 -10.66 24.79 2.81
N PHE A 74 -9.48 24.75 3.42
CA PHE A 74 -9.29 25.23 4.78
C PHE A 74 -8.05 26.12 4.88
N PRO A 75 -7.98 27.00 5.90
CA PRO A 75 -6.73 27.66 6.25
C PRO A 75 -5.63 26.64 6.58
N LYS A 76 -4.37 27.02 6.36
CA LYS A 76 -3.20 26.15 6.60
C LYS A 76 -3.19 25.56 8.01
N GLU A 77 -3.55 26.37 9.00
CA GLU A 77 -3.58 25.98 10.43
C GLU A 77 -4.56 24.82 10.68
N LYS A 78 -5.68 24.78 9.95
CA LYS A 78 -6.65 23.70 10.02
C LYS A 78 -6.10 22.41 9.39
N HIS A 79 -5.44 22.49 8.26
CA HIS A 79 -4.77 21.34 7.67
C HIS A 79 -3.71 20.76 8.62
N GLU A 80 -2.93 21.61 9.26
CA GLU A 80 -1.95 21.21 10.25
C GLU A 80 -2.59 20.58 11.50
N GLU A 81 -3.73 21.08 11.96
CA GLU A 81 -4.50 20.50 13.07
C GLU A 81 -4.92 19.05 12.75
N PHE A 82 -5.53 18.83 11.57
CA PHE A 82 -5.95 17.50 11.12
C PHE A 82 -4.76 16.55 10.96
N MET A 83 -3.66 17.04 10.40
CA MET A 83 -2.44 16.25 10.25
C MET A 83 -1.83 15.89 11.60
N ARG A 84 -1.76 16.81 12.56
CA ARG A 84 -1.28 16.49 13.93
C ARG A 84 -2.15 15.44 14.60
N ARG A 85 -3.47 15.44 14.35
CA ARG A 85 -4.39 14.41 14.86
C ARG A 85 -4.09 13.05 14.24
N ALA A 86 -3.87 12.97 12.92
CA ALA A 86 -3.44 11.74 12.26
C ALA A 86 -2.09 11.22 12.79
N ILE A 87 -1.12 12.11 13.00
CA ILE A 87 0.18 11.79 13.62
C ILE A 87 0.00 11.31 15.08
N ALA A 88 -0.88 11.93 15.86
CA ALA A 88 -1.18 11.45 17.22
C ALA A 88 -1.79 10.05 17.21
N ASN A 89 -2.67 9.75 16.24
CA ASN A 89 -3.22 8.40 16.05
C ASN A 89 -2.13 7.38 15.66
N SER A 90 -1.14 7.76 14.84
CA SER A 90 -0.02 6.87 14.50
C SER A 90 0.84 6.55 15.73
N ARG A 91 1.06 7.52 16.62
CA ARG A 91 1.76 7.32 17.90
C ARG A 91 1.02 6.32 18.79
N LYS A 92 -0.32 6.41 18.86
CA LYS A 92 -1.14 5.41 19.60
C LYS A 92 -0.87 4.00 19.08
N ALA A 93 -0.91 3.80 17.74
CA ALA A 93 -0.71 2.49 17.15
C ALA A 93 0.69 1.92 17.40
N GLY A 94 1.73 2.66 17.01
CA GLY A 94 3.08 2.12 16.95
C GLY A 94 3.88 2.25 18.25
N VAL A 95 3.57 3.24 19.10
CA VAL A 95 4.38 3.57 20.27
C VAL A 95 3.66 3.28 21.58
N GLU A 96 2.43 3.76 21.75
CA GLU A 96 1.70 3.68 23.02
C GLU A 96 1.04 2.31 23.21
N TYR A 97 0.15 1.92 22.28
CA TYR A 97 -0.64 0.68 22.39
C TYR A 97 0.02 -0.52 21.72
N LYS A 98 0.96 -0.28 20.80
CA LYS A 98 1.69 -1.32 20.06
C LYS A 98 0.74 -2.28 19.32
N THR A 99 -0.36 -1.74 18.79
CA THR A 99 -1.38 -2.50 18.07
C THR A 99 -0.98 -2.84 16.63
N GLY A 100 0.08 -2.19 16.11
CA GLY A 100 0.61 -2.40 14.77
C GLY A 100 1.66 -1.35 14.41
N GLY A 101 1.88 -1.11 13.12
CA GLY A 101 2.78 -0.07 12.63
C GLY A 101 2.34 1.35 13.01
N ALA A 102 3.26 2.31 12.99
CA ALA A 102 3.00 3.71 13.35
C ALA A 102 2.20 4.45 12.25
N PHE A 103 1.00 3.98 11.95
CA PHE A 103 0.10 4.55 10.95
C PHE A 103 -1.20 5.00 11.60
N GLY A 104 -1.62 6.23 11.29
CA GLY A 104 -2.83 6.83 11.83
C GLY A 104 -3.46 7.77 10.82
N ALA A 105 -4.78 7.89 10.88
CA ALA A 105 -5.57 8.65 9.92
C ALA A 105 -6.76 9.34 10.56
N VAL A 106 -7.31 10.33 9.88
CA VAL A 106 -8.61 10.95 10.18
C VAL A 106 -9.37 11.23 8.88
N ILE A 107 -10.70 11.13 8.94
CA ILE A 107 -11.59 11.57 7.87
C ILE A 107 -12.23 12.89 8.27
N VAL A 108 -12.13 13.87 7.38
CA VAL A 108 -12.64 15.24 7.57
C VAL A 108 -13.66 15.55 6.49
N THR A 109 -14.82 16.07 6.86
CA THR A 109 -15.88 16.49 5.94
C THR A 109 -15.49 17.78 5.20
N ARG A 110 -16.31 18.16 4.22
CA ARG A 110 -16.17 19.43 3.49
C ARG A 110 -16.26 20.65 4.42
N ASP A 111 -17.01 20.54 5.52
CA ASP A 111 -17.23 21.62 6.47
C ASP A 111 -16.14 21.69 7.56
N GLY A 112 -15.20 20.76 7.54
CA GLY A 112 -14.08 20.71 8.49
C GLY A 112 -14.35 19.90 9.76
N ASP A 113 -15.41 19.10 9.79
CA ASP A 113 -15.70 18.20 10.89
C ASP A 113 -14.90 16.90 10.79
N VAL A 114 -14.20 16.52 11.84
CA VAL A 114 -13.57 15.22 11.94
C VAL A 114 -14.63 14.18 12.31
N ILE A 115 -14.94 13.27 11.39
CA ILE A 115 -15.98 12.25 11.57
C ILE A 115 -15.44 10.86 11.90
N ALA A 116 -14.14 10.62 11.71
CA ALA A 116 -13.53 9.36 12.10
C ALA A 116 -12.05 9.53 12.41
N ASP A 117 -11.58 8.79 13.41
CA ASP A 117 -10.19 8.54 13.73
C ASP A 117 -9.84 7.09 13.41
N GLY A 118 -8.66 6.85 12.88
CA GLY A 118 -8.16 5.50 12.61
C GLY A 118 -6.70 5.36 12.99
N PHE A 119 -6.33 4.19 13.49
CA PHE A 119 -4.94 3.82 13.69
C PHE A 119 -4.75 2.32 13.46
N ASN A 120 -3.53 1.91 13.20
CA ASN A 120 -3.21 0.55 12.78
C ASN A 120 -3.44 -0.47 13.89
N HIS A 121 -4.11 -1.59 13.56
CA HIS A 121 -4.41 -2.70 14.46
C HIS A 121 -3.98 -4.06 13.90
N VAL A 122 -3.14 -4.09 12.87
CA VAL A 122 -2.76 -5.33 12.18
C VAL A 122 -2.29 -6.41 13.16
N ILE A 123 -1.44 -6.06 14.11
CA ILE A 123 -0.91 -7.02 15.10
C ILE A 123 -1.98 -7.40 16.12
N ALA A 124 -2.72 -6.44 16.65
CA ALA A 124 -3.70 -6.69 17.70
C ALA A 124 -4.89 -7.54 17.21
N GLN A 125 -5.23 -7.45 15.92
CA GLN A 125 -6.38 -8.16 15.33
C GLN A 125 -5.97 -9.33 14.44
N ASN A 126 -4.66 -9.55 14.20
CA ASN A 126 -4.15 -10.52 13.23
C ASN A 126 -4.82 -10.34 11.84
N ASP A 127 -5.04 -9.10 11.43
CA ASP A 127 -5.72 -8.75 10.18
C ASP A 127 -4.84 -7.77 9.37
N PRO A 128 -4.23 -8.23 8.25
CA PRO A 128 -3.36 -7.39 7.43
C PRO A 128 -4.09 -6.21 6.77
N THR A 129 -5.42 -6.21 6.78
CA THR A 129 -6.20 -5.11 6.21
C THR A 129 -6.49 -3.99 7.23
N TRP A 130 -6.16 -4.15 8.51
CA TRP A 130 -6.52 -3.18 9.55
C TRP A 130 -5.51 -2.03 9.64
N HIS A 131 -5.27 -1.37 8.52
CA HIS A 131 -4.48 -0.14 8.47
C HIS A 131 -5.23 1.06 9.06
N GLY A 132 -4.52 2.12 9.42
CA GLY A 132 -5.09 3.31 10.01
C GLY A 132 -6.14 3.98 9.12
N GLU A 133 -5.86 4.10 7.83
CA GLU A 133 -6.75 4.65 6.81
C GLU A 133 -8.00 3.78 6.63
N MET A 134 -7.81 2.45 6.54
CA MET A 134 -8.90 1.48 6.45
C MET A 134 -9.83 1.56 7.66
N HIS A 135 -9.26 1.72 8.86
CA HIS A 135 -10.00 1.89 10.09
C HIS A 135 -10.84 3.18 10.06
N ALA A 136 -10.22 4.32 9.70
CA ALA A 136 -10.92 5.61 9.59
C ALA A 136 -12.04 5.57 8.54
N ILE A 137 -11.78 5.02 7.35
CA ILE A 137 -12.78 4.91 6.27
C ILE A 137 -13.96 4.03 6.72
N ARG A 138 -13.71 2.86 7.32
CA ARG A 138 -14.77 1.99 7.84
C ARG A 138 -15.65 2.69 8.88
N GLN A 139 -15.05 3.40 9.83
CA GLN A 139 -15.79 4.17 10.83
C GLN A 139 -16.63 5.27 10.20
N ALA A 140 -16.06 6.05 9.27
CA ALA A 140 -16.77 7.12 8.58
C ALA A 140 -17.97 6.58 7.78
N CYS A 141 -17.78 5.49 7.02
CA CYS A 141 -18.84 4.83 6.26
C CYS A 141 -19.95 4.31 7.19
N ALA A 142 -19.58 3.70 8.31
CA ALA A 142 -20.56 3.21 9.31
C ALA A 142 -21.34 4.36 9.96
N LEU A 143 -20.67 5.46 10.31
CA LEU A 143 -21.31 6.65 10.89
C LEU A 143 -22.31 7.28 9.89
N LEU A 144 -21.89 7.43 8.63
CA LEU A 144 -22.71 8.05 7.58
C LEU A 144 -23.72 7.07 6.97
N LYS A 145 -23.65 5.77 7.30
CA LYS A 145 -24.49 4.69 6.76
C LYS A 145 -24.49 4.63 5.23
N LYS A 146 -23.32 4.88 4.61
CA LYS A 146 -23.13 4.83 3.17
C LYS A 146 -21.69 4.43 2.83
N PRO A 147 -21.44 3.74 1.69
CA PRO A 147 -20.09 3.34 1.28
C PRO A 147 -19.27 4.49 0.67
N LYS A 148 -19.89 5.62 0.34
CA LYS A 148 -19.25 6.78 -0.29
C LYS A 148 -18.98 7.90 0.72
N LEU A 149 -17.80 8.49 0.62
CA LEU A 149 -17.29 9.60 1.44
C LEU A 149 -16.98 10.84 0.58
N GLU A 150 -17.79 11.06 -0.44
CA GLU A 150 -17.68 12.24 -1.31
C GLU A 150 -17.77 13.52 -0.49
N GLY A 151 -16.92 14.48 -0.81
CA GLY A 151 -16.76 15.70 -0.03
C GLY A 151 -15.75 15.57 1.11
N CYS A 152 -15.34 14.36 1.49
CA CYS A 152 -14.38 14.14 2.58
C CYS A 152 -12.92 14.11 2.09
N ILE A 153 -12.02 14.49 2.99
CA ILE A 153 -10.57 14.41 2.83
C ILE A 153 -10.02 13.42 3.87
N LEU A 154 -9.11 12.56 3.43
CA LEU A 154 -8.31 11.71 4.31
C LEU A 154 -7.01 12.44 4.67
N TYR A 155 -6.75 12.62 5.96
CA TYR A 155 -5.44 12.97 6.47
C TYR A 155 -4.81 11.73 7.07
N THR A 156 -3.61 11.38 6.63
CA THR A 156 -2.90 10.20 7.09
C THR A 156 -1.45 10.52 7.46
N SER A 157 -0.94 9.89 8.50
CA SER A 157 0.42 10.13 9.00
C SER A 157 1.50 9.73 8.01
N SER A 158 1.18 8.81 7.10
CA SER A 158 2.09 8.32 6.04
C SER A 158 1.36 8.23 4.71
N GLU A 159 2.12 8.31 3.63
CA GLU A 159 1.64 8.05 2.28
C GLU A 159 0.93 6.69 2.23
N PRO A 160 -0.31 6.62 1.68
CA PRO A 160 -1.08 5.39 1.69
C PRO A 160 -0.41 4.27 0.89
N CYS A 161 -0.45 3.05 1.41
CA CYS A 161 -0.11 1.86 0.64
C CYS A 161 -1.14 1.62 -0.49
N PRO A 162 -0.85 0.72 -1.46
CA PRO A 162 -1.78 0.45 -2.56
C PRO A 162 -3.19 0.02 -2.11
N MET A 163 -3.33 -0.74 -1.03
CA MET A 163 -4.63 -1.14 -0.49
C MET A 163 -5.45 0.06 0.01
N CYS A 164 -4.83 0.94 0.79
CA CYS A 164 -5.48 2.13 1.34
C CYS A 164 -5.84 3.14 0.24
N LEU A 165 -4.94 3.32 -0.74
CA LEU A 165 -5.19 4.17 -1.90
C LEU A 165 -6.37 3.65 -2.72
N ALA A 166 -6.42 2.35 -3.03
CA ALA A 166 -7.54 1.74 -3.74
C ALA A 166 -8.86 1.91 -2.97
N THR A 167 -8.84 1.77 -1.64
CA THR A 167 -10.02 1.99 -0.80
C THR A 167 -10.48 3.44 -0.80
N ALA A 168 -9.56 4.40 -0.82
CA ALA A 168 -9.88 5.82 -0.95
C ALA A 168 -10.62 6.11 -2.28
N TYR A 169 -10.20 5.48 -3.38
CA TYR A 169 -10.93 5.53 -4.66
C TYR A 169 -12.31 4.91 -4.56
N TRP A 170 -12.45 3.71 -3.99
CA TRP A 170 -13.75 3.06 -3.79
C TRP A 170 -14.69 3.90 -2.93
N ALA A 171 -14.17 4.51 -1.87
CA ALA A 171 -14.93 5.41 -1.02
C ALA A 171 -15.26 6.76 -1.70
N GLY A 172 -14.63 7.09 -2.82
CA GLY A 172 -14.86 8.34 -3.54
C GLY A 172 -14.40 9.57 -2.76
N LEU A 173 -13.32 9.46 -1.99
CA LEU A 173 -12.74 10.62 -1.28
C LEU A 173 -12.32 11.71 -2.26
N ASP A 174 -12.44 12.95 -1.84
CA ASP A 174 -12.06 14.12 -2.67
C ASP A 174 -10.55 14.36 -2.68
N GLY A 175 -9.85 13.93 -1.64
CA GLY A 175 -8.41 14.09 -1.55
C GLY A 175 -7.77 13.35 -0.39
N ILE A 176 -6.46 13.25 -0.47
CA ILE A 176 -5.59 12.66 0.55
C ILE A 176 -4.48 13.66 0.85
N VAL A 177 -4.24 13.92 2.14
CA VAL A 177 -3.11 14.69 2.63
C VAL A 177 -2.31 13.79 3.55
N TYR A 178 -1.01 13.62 3.28
CA TYR A 178 -0.16 12.71 4.05
C TYR A 178 1.10 13.40 4.56
N GLY A 179 1.71 12.80 5.60
CA GLY A 179 2.92 13.31 6.24
C GLY A 179 4.19 12.65 5.71
N ALA A 180 4.56 11.49 6.29
CA ALA A 180 5.74 10.72 5.86
C ALA A 180 5.50 10.08 4.49
N THR A 181 6.57 9.79 3.76
CA THR A 181 6.54 9.10 2.46
C THR A 181 6.67 7.58 2.63
N VAL A 182 6.42 6.81 1.55
CA VAL A 182 6.70 5.37 1.52
C VAL A 182 8.20 5.08 1.75
N ALA A 183 9.09 5.96 1.34
CA ALA A 183 10.53 5.84 1.62
C ALA A 183 10.85 5.96 3.12
N ASP A 184 10.12 6.81 3.84
CA ASP A 184 10.28 6.96 5.30
C ASP A 184 9.78 5.72 6.04
N SER A 185 8.59 5.20 5.68
CA SER A 185 8.03 3.99 6.30
C SER A 185 8.90 2.76 6.03
N LYS A 186 9.50 2.65 4.84
CA LYS A 186 10.49 1.62 4.50
C LYS A 186 11.74 1.76 5.34
N LYS A 187 12.32 2.96 5.42
CA LYS A 187 13.57 3.22 6.14
C LYS A 187 13.47 2.94 7.64
N TYR A 188 12.40 3.37 8.29
CA TYR A 188 12.28 3.33 9.74
C TYR A 188 11.42 2.18 10.27
N GLY A 189 10.52 1.64 9.45
CA GLY A 189 9.58 0.59 9.83
C GLY A 189 9.72 -0.71 9.04
N ASN A 190 10.56 -0.73 8.00
CA ASN A 190 10.72 -1.85 7.07
C ASN A 190 9.42 -2.23 6.34
N PHE A 191 8.55 -1.25 6.07
CA PHE A 191 7.33 -1.43 5.26
C PHE A 191 7.66 -1.15 3.80
N ASP A 192 7.57 -2.17 2.93
CA ASP A 192 7.97 -2.07 1.52
C ASP A 192 6.75 -1.90 0.59
N ASP A 193 6.10 -0.75 0.68
CA ASP A 193 4.97 -0.42 -0.20
C ASP A 193 5.42 -0.18 -1.64
N GLU A 194 6.68 0.25 -1.86
CA GLU A 194 7.27 0.41 -3.21
C GLU A 194 7.25 -0.90 -3.98
N PHE A 195 7.56 -2.03 -3.31
CA PHE A 195 7.47 -3.35 -3.91
C PHE A 195 6.05 -3.65 -4.40
N ILE A 196 5.03 -3.37 -3.57
CA ILE A 196 3.63 -3.65 -3.94
C ILE A 196 3.20 -2.77 -5.12
N TYR A 197 3.56 -1.48 -5.11
CA TYR A 197 3.29 -0.58 -6.25
C TYR A 197 3.95 -1.09 -7.54
N ALA A 198 5.21 -1.55 -7.46
CA ALA A 198 5.92 -2.13 -8.59
C ALA A 198 5.24 -3.42 -9.10
N GLN A 199 4.72 -4.28 -8.21
CA GLN A 199 3.98 -5.49 -8.59
C GLN A 199 2.69 -5.16 -9.36
N PHE A 200 1.96 -4.11 -8.97
CA PHE A 200 0.75 -3.70 -9.69
C PHE A 200 1.03 -3.18 -11.11
N ALA A 201 2.23 -2.67 -11.35
CA ALA A 201 2.66 -2.21 -12.68
C ALA A 201 3.11 -3.36 -13.59
N GLN A 202 3.35 -4.58 -13.04
CA GLN A 202 3.77 -5.74 -13.83
C GLN A 202 2.58 -6.40 -14.53
N PRO A 203 2.81 -7.07 -15.69
CA PRO A 203 1.88 -8.04 -16.24
C PRO A 203 1.52 -9.11 -15.20
N ILE A 204 0.31 -9.69 -15.31
CA ILE A 204 -0.19 -10.65 -14.30
C ILE A 204 0.76 -11.84 -14.14
N GLU A 205 1.30 -12.34 -15.26
CA GLU A 205 2.23 -13.47 -15.32
C GLU A 205 3.58 -13.24 -14.65
N ASP A 206 3.98 -11.96 -14.49
CA ASP A 206 5.27 -11.57 -13.92
C ASP A 206 5.18 -11.17 -12.44
N ARG A 207 3.99 -11.20 -11.85
CA ARG A 207 3.78 -10.82 -10.45
C ARG A 207 4.28 -11.90 -9.50
N ALA A 208 4.80 -11.48 -8.34
CA ALA A 208 5.28 -12.37 -7.30
C ALA A 208 4.18 -13.27 -6.71
N ILE A 209 2.91 -12.81 -6.72
CA ILE A 209 1.76 -13.63 -6.39
C ILE A 209 1.17 -14.16 -7.69
N SER A 210 1.15 -15.50 -7.85
CA SER A 210 0.57 -16.13 -9.01
C SER A 210 -0.95 -15.96 -9.04
N GLU A 211 -1.48 -15.52 -10.18
CA GLU A 211 -2.90 -15.33 -10.41
C GLU A 211 -3.36 -16.28 -11.53
N GLN A 212 -4.42 -17.06 -11.29
CA GLN A 212 -4.95 -18.02 -12.26
C GLN A 212 -6.47 -17.92 -12.33
N THR A 213 -7.00 -17.79 -13.55
CA THR A 213 -8.47 -17.85 -13.77
C THR A 213 -8.96 -19.29 -13.72
N MET A 214 -10.10 -19.55 -13.07
CA MET A 214 -10.75 -20.86 -13.00
C MET A 214 -12.27 -20.69 -12.98
N LEU A 215 -13.00 -21.58 -13.64
CA LEU A 215 -14.47 -21.60 -13.70
C LEU A 215 -15.09 -20.26 -14.15
N ARG A 216 -14.40 -19.53 -15.01
CA ARG A 216 -14.85 -18.22 -15.49
C ARG A 216 -16.29 -18.22 -16.02
N PRO A 217 -16.76 -19.22 -16.84
CA PRO A 217 -18.15 -19.25 -17.31
C PRO A 217 -19.16 -19.24 -16.17
N GLU A 218 -18.97 -20.09 -15.14
CA GLU A 218 -19.89 -20.18 -14.00
C GLU A 218 -19.87 -18.88 -13.17
N ALA A 219 -18.69 -18.30 -12.94
CA ALA A 219 -18.59 -17.01 -12.25
C ALA A 219 -19.28 -15.86 -13.02
N VAL A 220 -19.25 -15.90 -14.36
CA VAL A 220 -19.92 -14.89 -15.20
C VAL A 220 -21.44 -15.00 -15.11
N GLU A 221 -22.02 -16.20 -14.94
CA GLU A 221 -23.48 -16.34 -14.77
C GLU A 221 -23.98 -15.58 -13.53
N VAL A 222 -23.25 -15.64 -12.40
CA VAL A 222 -23.59 -14.86 -11.21
C VAL A 222 -23.60 -13.35 -11.48
N TRP A 223 -22.65 -12.86 -12.31
CA TRP A 223 -22.65 -11.44 -12.72
C TRP A 223 -23.84 -11.07 -13.59
N LYS A 224 -24.34 -11.97 -14.45
CA LYS A 224 -25.55 -11.76 -15.24
C LYS A 224 -26.77 -11.69 -14.34
N GLU A 225 -26.92 -12.64 -13.43
CA GLU A 225 -27.99 -12.63 -12.42
C GLU A 225 -27.96 -11.34 -11.57
N TYR A 226 -26.77 -10.89 -11.15
CA TYR A 226 -26.62 -9.62 -10.44
C TYR A 226 -27.03 -8.42 -11.31
N ALA A 227 -26.67 -8.41 -12.59
CA ALA A 227 -27.01 -7.33 -13.51
C ALA A 227 -28.53 -7.19 -13.72
N ASP A 228 -29.26 -8.32 -13.70
CA ASP A 228 -30.72 -8.37 -13.90
C ASP A 228 -31.52 -8.00 -12.64
N ARG A 229 -30.86 -7.78 -11.49
CA ARG A 229 -31.55 -7.38 -10.26
C ARG A 229 -32.13 -5.98 -10.37
N ALA A 230 -33.42 -5.86 -10.08
CA ALA A 230 -34.12 -4.56 -10.06
C ALA A 230 -33.70 -3.66 -8.89
N ASP A 231 -33.17 -4.25 -7.81
CA ASP A 231 -32.73 -3.57 -6.58
C ASP A 231 -31.20 -3.40 -6.51
N LYS A 232 -30.49 -3.52 -7.65
CA LYS A 232 -29.04 -3.33 -7.72
C LYS A 232 -28.67 -1.90 -7.32
N ILE A 233 -27.72 -1.80 -6.40
CA ILE A 233 -27.15 -0.53 -5.94
C ILE A 233 -25.70 -0.43 -6.47
N ASP A 234 -25.42 0.64 -7.18
CA ASP A 234 -24.07 0.99 -7.60
C ASP A 234 -23.31 1.69 -6.45
N TYR A 235 -22.09 1.25 -6.19
CA TYR A 235 -21.25 1.81 -5.13
C TYR A 235 -19.80 1.98 -5.57
#